data_9da862b3a094b3eae2d89808b891d00d
#
_entry.id   9da862b3a094b3eae2d89808b891d00d
#
_cell.length_a   1.000
_cell.length_b   1.000
_cell.length_c   1.000
_cell.angle_alpha   90.00
_cell.angle_beta   90.00
_cell.angle_gamma   90.00
#
_symmetry.space_group_name_H-M   'P 1'
#
loop_
_entity.id
_entity.type
_entity.pdbx_description
1 polymer ?
#
loop_
_entity_poly.entity_id
_entity_poly.type
_entity_poly.pdbx_seq_one_letter_code
_entity_poly.pdbx_strand_id
1 'polypeptide(L)'
;MDQICGWIDVNGNYNSIRKWKTKFNVDYLSNGIAVCQGKAIKSPIVIILESPHVDEFDASGMPKGPAQGKTGNRFDKYFEQLINSSSVSNVIGTGSHAVVLVNSVQYQCSLGKQPLKGKNRSNCDKNWKLCFNAGGNTDLIKRLNALNPIAVINLCTASLKKDVDQQICHFSNYTCGYHPASWHWRKYRKIQ
;
A
#
# COMPACT_ATOMS: atom_id res chain seq x y z
N MET A 1 4.45 -5.56 -7.86
CA MET A 1 4.26 -6.80 -7.06
C MET A 1 3.64 -6.38 -5.74
N ASP A 2 2.56 -7.03 -5.33
CA ASP A 2 1.84 -6.72 -4.09
C ASP A 2 2.23 -7.75 -3.03
N GLN A 3 2.24 -7.37 -1.75
CA GLN A 3 2.72 -8.26 -0.68
C GLN A 3 1.91 -8.12 0.60
N ILE A 4 1.67 -9.23 1.29
CA ILE A 4 1.21 -9.23 2.68
C ILE A 4 2.37 -8.83 3.58
N CYS A 5 2.18 -7.81 4.41
CA CYS A 5 3.20 -7.30 5.34
C CYS A 5 2.87 -7.53 6.81
N GLY A 6 1.69 -8.04 7.13
CA GLY A 6 1.27 -8.31 8.49
C GLY A 6 -0.18 -8.73 8.59
N TRP A 7 -0.67 -8.85 9.81
CA TRP A 7 -2.04 -9.22 10.17
C TRP A 7 -2.56 -8.34 11.29
N ILE A 8 -3.87 -8.13 11.29
CA ILE A 8 -4.60 -7.51 12.38
C ILE A 8 -5.61 -8.53 12.89
N ASP A 9 -5.48 -8.90 14.15
CA ASP A 9 -6.44 -9.79 14.83
C ASP A 9 -7.35 -8.93 15.71
N VAL A 10 -8.65 -8.96 15.45
CA VAL A 10 -9.66 -8.18 16.16
C VAL A 10 -10.48 -9.12 17.04
N ASN A 11 -10.39 -8.96 18.37
CA ASN A 11 -11.16 -9.69 19.37
C ASN A 11 -11.97 -8.69 20.22
N GLY A 12 -13.22 -8.45 19.84
CA GLY A 12 -14.05 -7.45 20.52
C GLY A 12 -13.44 -6.06 20.48
N ASN A 13 -13.09 -5.50 21.65
CA ASN A 13 -12.49 -4.16 21.76
C ASN A 13 -10.96 -4.14 21.68
N TYR A 14 -10.32 -5.29 21.45
CA TYR A 14 -8.87 -5.38 21.42
C TYR A 14 -8.36 -5.75 20.01
N ASN A 15 -7.44 -4.93 19.49
CA ASN A 15 -6.77 -5.18 18.23
C ASN A 15 -5.32 -5.55 18.50
N SER A 16 -4.90 -6.75 18.13
CA SER A 16 -3.49 -7.09 18.10
C SER A 16 -2.98 -6.98 16.67
N ILE A 17 -1.91 -6.21 16.48
CA ILE A 17 -1.30 -6.00 15.17
C ILE A 17 -0.01 -6.77 15.14
N ARG A 18 0.09 -7.72 14.23
CA ARG A 18 1.29 -8.51 14.00
C ARG A 18 1.90 -8.14 12.66
N LYS A 19 3.07 -7.52 12.72
CA LYS A 19 3.86 -7.24 11.54
C LYS A 19 4.84 -8.39 11.29
N TRP A 20 4.95 -8.78 10.04
CA TRP A 20 5.92 -9.79 9.65
C TRP A 20 7.25 -9.18 9.24
N LYS A 21 8.36 -9.80 9.66
CA LYS A 21 9.70 -9.45 9.18
C LYS A 21 9.85 -9.77 7.69
N THR A 22 9.26 -10.88 7.25
CA THR A 22 9.25 -11.32 5.86
C THR A 22 7.88 -11.04 5.26
N LYS A 23 7.87 -10.34 4.12
CA LYS A 23 6.66 -10.09 3.34
C LYS A 23 6.42 -11.26 2.39
N PHE A 24 5.15 -11.58 2.14
CA PHE A 24 4.74 -12.67 1.25
C PHE A 24 4.06 -12.12 0.01
N ASN A 25 4.43 -12.63 -1.15
CA ASN A 25 3.86 -12.22 -2.42
C ASN A 25 2.38 -12.57 -2.51
N VAL A 26 1.64 -11.70 -3.17
CA VAL A 26 0.25 -11.93 -3.57
C VAL A 26 0.26 -12.35 -5.04
N ASP A 27 -0.34 -13.49 -5.33
CA ASP A 27 -0.55 -13.99 -6.68
C ASP A 27 -2.02 -13.77 -7.08
N TYR A 28 -2.24 -13.34 -8.31
CA TYR A 28 -3.57 -13.10 -8.87
C TYR A 28 -3.89 -14.19 -9.89
N LEU A 29 -4.85 -15.03 -9.55
CA LEU A 29 -5.26 -16.13 -10.42
C LEU A 29 -6.15 -15.63 -11.57
N SER A 30 -6.21 -16.40 -12.66
CA SER A 30 -7.02 -16.07 -13.83
C SER A 30 -8.53 -16.00 -13.55
N ASN A 31 -8.99 -16.68 -12.50
CA ASN A 31 -10.38 -16.62 -12.02
C ASN A 31 -10.69 -15.37 -11.16
N GLY A 32 -9.77 -14.42 -11.03
CA GLY A 32 -9.97 -13.18 -10.30
C GLY A 32 -9.84 -13.30 -8.77
N ILE A 33 -9.19 -14.35 -8.26
CA ILE A 33 -8.95 -14.55 -6.83
C ILE A 33 -7.49 -14.20 -6.50
N ALA A 34 -7.27 -13.44 -5.43
CA ALA A 34 -5.95 -13.20 -4.87
C ALA A 34 -5.59 -14.29 -3.86
N VAL A 35 -4.39 -14.85 -4.00
CA VAL A 35 -3.89 -15.92 -3.12
C VAL A 35 -2.50 -15.57 -2.57
N CYS A 36 -2.17 -16.16 -1.43
CA CYS A 36 -0.84 -16.12 -0.87
C CYS A 36 -0.46 -17.55 -0.45
N GLN A 37 0.67 -18.03 -0.96
CA GLN A 37 1.11 -19.42 -0.71
C GLN A 37 -0.01 -20.44 -1.00
N GLY A 38 -0.71 -20.27 -2.10
CA GLY A 38 -1.81 -21.14 -2.54
C GLY A 38 -3.13 -21.01 -1.74
N LYS A 39 -3.20 -20.13 -0.75
CA LYS A 39 -4.42 -19.90 0.05
C LYS A 39 -5.07 -18.57 -0.32
N ALA A 40 -6.39 -18.58 -0.50
CA ALA A 40 -7.16 -17.38 -0.78
C ALA A 40 -7.02 -16.34 0.36
N ILE A 41 -6.78 -15.09 -0.03
CA ILE A 41 -6.74 -13.96 0.89
C ILE A 41 -8.20 -13.51 1.10
N LYS A 42 -8.65 -13.53 2.35
CA LYS A 42 -10.05 -13.16 2.69
C LYS A 42 -10.08 -11.79 3.33
N SER A 43 -10.89 -10.90 2.77
CA SER A 43 -11.21 -9.57 3.34
C SER A 43 -9.99 -8.83 3.90
N PRO A 44 -8.93 -8.61 3.11
CA PRO A 44 -7.72 -7.94 3.60
C PRO A 44 -7.96 -6.45 3.81
N ILE A 45 -7.07 -5.83 4.57
CA ILE A 45 -6.88 -4.38 4.59
C ILE A 45 -5.82 -4.07 3.54
N VAL A 46 -6.16 -3.25 2.57
CA VAL A 46 -5.23 -2.86 1.51
C VAL A 46 -4.69 -1.47 1.77
N ILE A 47 -3.38 -1.33 1.68
CA ILE A 47 -2.66 -0.05 1.76
C ILE A 47 -2.05 0.26 0.40
N ILE A 48 -2.50 1.36 -0.21
CA ILE A 48 -2.04 1.78 -1.54
C ILE A 48 -0.90 2.76 -1.38
N LEU A 49 0.21 2.43 -2.03
CA LEU A 49 1.38 3.28 -2.23
C LEU A 49 1.43 3.78 -3.68
N GLU A 50 2.30 4.74 -3.95
CA GLU A 50 2.39 5.42 -5.25
C GLU A 50 2.87 4.50 -6.39
N SER A 51 4.11 4.07 -6.30
CA SER A 51 4.81 3.25 -7.30
C SER A 51 6.05 2.63 -6.69
N PRO A 52 6.62 1.59 -7.29
CA PRO A 52 7.86 1.00 -6.82
C PRO A 52 9.00 2.02 -6.77
N HIS A 53 9.79 1.98 -5.71
CA HIS A 53 11.05 2.71 -5.58
C HIS A 53 12.21 1.85 -6.08
N VAL A 54 13.32 2.47 -6.48
CA VAL A 54 14.53 1.74 -6.92
C VAL A 54 15.00 0.71 -5.88
N ASP A 55 14.79 0.95 -4.58
CA ASP A 55 15.13 0.01 -3.51
C ASP A 55 14.24 -1.24 -3.50
N GLU A 56 13.13 -1.24 -4.24
CA GLU A 56 12.21 -2.36 -4.39
C GLU A 56 12.62 -3.35 -5.48
N PHE A 57 13.77 -3.10 -6.11
CA PHE A 57 14.41 -3.99 -7.07
C PHE A 57 15.79 -4.42 -6.57
N ASP A 58 16.25 -5.58 -6.99
CA ASP A 58 17.63 -6.01 -6.77
C ASP A 58 18.59 -5.46 -7.85
N ALA A 59 19.86 -5.87 -7.77
CA ALA A 59 20.87 -5.42 -8.73
C ALA A 59 20.62 -5.90 -10.18
N SER A 60 19.86 -6.98 -10.35
CA SER A 60 19.45 -7.51 -11.66
C SER A 60 18.13 -6.90 -12.18
N GLY A 61 17.52 -5.99 -11.42
CA GLY A 61 16.24 -5.36 -11.75
C GLY A 61 15.02 -6.22 -11.39
N MET A 62 15.20 -7.34 -10.69
CA MET A 62 14.10 -8.17 -10.24
C MET A 62 13.39 -7.53 -9.02
N PRO A 63 12.05 -7.55 -8.98
CA PRO A 63 11.30 -6.94 -7.90
C PRO A 63 11.45 -7.72 -6.59
N LYS A 64 11.80 -7.00 -5.52
CA LYS A 64 11.85 -7.50 -4.13
C LYS A 64 10.53 -7.32 -3.38
N GLY A 65 9.66 -6.46 -3.89
CA GLY A 65 8.38 -6.11 -3.29
C GLY A 65 8.29 -4.68 -2.76
N PRO A 66 7.08 -4.20 -2.39
CA PRO A 66 6.83 -2.82 -2.00
C PRO A 66 7.51 -2.45 -0.68
N ALA A 67 7.77 -1.15 -0.53
CA ALA A 67 8.23 -0.53 0.71
C ALA A 67 9.54 -1.11 1.28
N GLN A 68 10.59 -1.23 0.43
CA GLN A 68 11.94 -1.70 0.85
C GLN A 68 12.85 -0.57 1.36
N GLY A 69 12.57 0.68 1.01
CA GLY A 69 13.42 1.82 1.37
C GLY A 69 12.93 2.59 2.59
N LYS A 70 13.18 3.91 2.62
CA LYS A 70 12.76 4.81 3.72
C LYS A 70 11.27 4.79 4.00
N THR A 71 10.44 4.59 2.98
CA THR A 71 8.99 4.43 3.10
C THR A 71 8.67 3.20 3.94
N GLY A 72 9.32 2.07 3.65
CA GLY A 72 9.15 0.84 4.41
C GLY A 72 9.57 0.97 5.86
N ASN A 73 10.76 1.54 6.12
CA ASN A 73 11.24 1.74 7.49
C ASN A 73 10.29 2.61 8.34
N ARG A 74 9.69 3.63 7.73
CA ARG A 74 8.70 4.47 8.41
C ARG A 74 7.37 3.78 8.57
N PHE A 75 6.91 3.10 7.52
CA PHE A 75 5.72 2.26 7.58
C PHE A 75 5.85 1.24 8.71
N ASP A 76 6.98 0.57 8.77
CA ASP A 76 7.29 -0.40 9.79
C ASP A 76 7.25 0.18 11.21
N LYS A 77 7.72 1.40 11.37
CA LYS A 77 7.77 2.07 12.68
C LYS A 77 6.41 2.57 13.16
N TYR A 78 5.53 2.97 12.23
CA TYR A 78 4.28 3.67 12.56
C TYR A 78 3.03 2.92 12.08
N PHE A 79 3.17 1.65 11.72
CA PHE A 79 2.08 0.84 11.19
C PHE A 79 0.91 0.74 12.18
N GLU A 80 1.20 0.46 13.43
CA GLU A 80 0.22 0.35 14.50
C GLU A 80 -0.58 1.64 14.68
N GLN A 81 0.15 2.78 14.77
CA GLN A 81 -0.49 4.09 14.90
C GLN A 81 -1.31 4.45 13.66
N LEU A 82 -0.86 4.06 12.46
CA LEU A 82 -1.62 4.27 11.24
C LEU A 82 -2.97 3.56 11.30
N ILE A 83 -2.98 2.29 11.66
CA ILE A 83 -4.21 1.50 11.75
C ILE A 83 -5.12 2.05 12.84
N ASN A 84 -4.60 2.29 14.04
CA ASN A 84 -5.40 2.77 15.18
C ASN A 84 -5.94 4.20 14.99
N SER A 85 -5.25 5.04 14.21
CA SER A 85 -5.69 6.42 13.92
C SER A 85 -6.57 6.54 12.69
N SER A 86 -6.72 5.47 11.92
CA SER A 86 -7.55 5.46 10.71
C SER A 86 -9.01 5.09 11.06
N SER A 87 -9.94 5.56 10.22
CA SER A 87 -11.34 5.11 10.31
C SER A 87 -11.50 3.60 10.08
N VAL A 88 -10.45 2.96 9.62
CA VAL A 88 -10.38 1.51 9.40
C VAL A 88 -10.59 0.73 10.69
N SER A 89 -10.04 1.20 11.83
CA SER A 89 -10.25 0.53 13.12
C SER A 89 -11.72 0.38 13.51
N ASN A 90 -12.60 1.26 13.00
CA ASN A 90 -14.03 1.26 13.32
C ASN A 90 -14.85 0.33 12.42
N VAL A 91 -14.27 -0.14 11.29
CA VAL A 91 -14.98 -0.93 10.28
C VAL A 91 -14.45 -2.35 10.14
N ILE A 92 -13.31 -2.64 10.78
CA ILE A 92 -12.76 -4.00 10.82
C ILE A 92 -13.59 -4.82 11.80
N GLY A 93 -14.34 -5.81 11.28
CA GLY A 93 -15.06 -6.77 12.11
C GLY A 93 -14.12 -7.71 12.88
N THR A 94 -14.67 -8.46 13.84
CA THR A 94 -13.93 -9.51 14.54
C THR A 94 -13.32 -10.52 13.55
N GLY A 95 -12.09 -10.94 13.80
CA GLY A 95 -11.39 -11.90 12.96
C GLY A 95 -9.93 -11.53 12.71
N SER A 96 -9.31 -12.26 11.81
CA SER A 96 -7.92 -12.07 11.41
C SER A 96 -7.86 -11.54 9.98
N HIS A 97 -7.30 -10.35 9.79
CA HIS A 97 -7.25 -9.65 8.52
C HIS A 97 -5.82 -9.46 8.05
N ALA A 98 -5.51 -9.93 6.85
CA ALA A 98 -4.22 -9.68 6.22
C ALA A 98 -4.08 -8.19 5.87
N VAL A 99 -2.88 -7.64 6.01
CA VAL A 99 -2.55 -6.29 5.53
C VAL A 99 -1.70 -6.41 4.29
N VAL A 100 -2.23 -5.94 3.17
CA VAL A 100 -1.61 -6.03 1.84
C VAL A 100 -1.10 -4.66 1.41
N LEU A 101 0.18 -4.56 1.04
CA LEU A 101 0.75 -3.40 0.39
C LEU A 101 0.61 -3.54 -1.12
N VAL A 102 0.05 -2.51 -1.75
CA VAL A 102 -0.22 -2.44 -3.18
C VAL A 102 0.39 -1.15 -3.74
N ASN A 103 1.17 -1.22 -4.82
CA ASN A 103 1.55 -0.04 -5.56
C ASN A 103 0.46 0.31 -6.59
N SER A 104 0.02 1.59 -6.64
CA SER A 104 -1.02 2.03 -7.58
C SER A 104 -0.60 1.86 -9.05
N VAL A 105 0.71 2.02 -9.30
CA VAL A 105 1.34 1.71 -10.59
C VAL A 105 2.46 0.71 -10.36
N GLN A 106 2.56 -0.34 -11.18
CA GLN A 106 3.57 -1.40 -11.04
C GLN A 106 4.93 -1.05 -11.68
N TYR A 107 5.04 0.14 -12.29
CA TYR A 107 6.26 0.65 -12.90
C TYR A 107 6.97 1.62 -11.98
N GLN A 108 8.32 1.65 -12.03
CA GLN A 108 9.11 2.59 -11.27
C GLN A 108 8.93 4.02 -11.79
N CYS A 109 8.15 4.83 -11.07
CA CYS A 109 7.93 6.25 -11.36
C CYS A 109 8.48 7.16 -10.27
N SER A 110 8.97 6.61 -9.15
CA SER A 110 9.48 7.39 -8.02
C SER A 110 10.91 7.89 -8.23
N LEU A 111 11.32 8.86 -7.41
CA LEU A 111 12.69 9.36 -7.38
C LEU A 111 13.67 8.23 -7.04
N GLY A 112 14.71 8.07 -7.87
CA GLY A 112 15.79 7.13 -7.63
C GLY A 112 16.76 7.58 -6.53
N LYS A 113 17.80 6.78 -6.28
CA LYS A 113 18.96 7.14 -5.48
C LYS A 113 19.85 8.17 -6.23
N GLN A 114 20.85 8.72 -5.53
CA GLN A 114 21.92 9.48 -6.18
C GLN A 114 22.50 8.72 -7.41
N PRO A 115 22.83 9.36 -8.52
CA PRO A 115 22.84 10.82 -8.75
C PRO A 115 21.49 11.43 -9.17
N LEU A 116 20.41 10.64 -9.19
CA LEU A 116 19.08 11.09 -9.60
C LEU A 116 18.35 11.88 -8.51
N LYS A 117 18.92 11.96 -7.30
CA LYS A 117 18.41 12.77 -6.20
C LYS A 117 18.35 14.25 -6.61
N GLY A 118 17.15 14.82 -6.52
CA GLY A 118 16.92 16.20 -6.96
C GLY A 118 16.42 16.33 -8.40
N LYS A 119 16.32 15.25 -9.17
CA LYS A 119 15.55 15.29 -10.39
C LYS A 119 14.06 15.45 -10.04
N ASN A 120 13.53 16.44 -10.66
CA ASN A 120 12.28 17.12 -10.48
C ASN A 120 11.11 16.17 -10.14
N ARG A 121 10.52 16.33 -8.94
CA ARG A 121 9.28 15.61 -8.52
C ARG A 121 8.20 15.71 -9.59
N SER A 122 8.06 16.85 -10.25
CA SER A 122 7.12 17.07 -11.34
C SER A 122 7.26 16.04 -12.48
N ASN A 123 8.49 15.65 -12.82
CA ASN A 123 8.70 14.65 -13.87
C ASN A 123 8.29 13.23 -13.40
N CYS A 124 8.51 12.92 -12.13
CA CYS A 124 8.04 11.66 -11.55
C CYS A 124 6.52 11.59 -11.55
N ASP A 125 5.84 12.67 -11.16
CA ASP A 125 4.38 12.76 -11.16
C ASP A 125 3.81 12.67 -12.58
N LYS A 126 4.46 13.31 -13.57
CA LYS A 126 4.08 13.19 -14.98
C LYS A 126 4.19 11.75 -15.49
N ASN A 127 5.32 11.09 -15.22
CA ASN A 127 5.54 9.71 -15.63
C ASN A 127 4.54 8.76 -14.96
N TRP A 128 4.30 8.96 -13.66
CA TRP A 128 3.30 8.20 -12.96
C TRP A 128 1.90 8.37 -13.58
N LYS A 129 1.49 9.61 -13.85
CA LYS A 129 0.19 9.90 -14.48
C LYS A 129 0.06 9.27 -15.86
N LEU A 130 1.13 9.28 -16.66
CA LEU A 130 1.14 8.60 -17.94
C LEU A 130 0.91 7.09 -17.77
N CYS A 131 1.66 6.43 -16.88
CA CYS A 131 1.50 5.01 -16.62
C CYS A 131 0.12 4.69 -16.02
N PHE A 132 -0.37 5.52 -15.10
CA PHE A 132 -1.67 5.32 -14.46
C PHE A 132 -2.81 5.42 -15.48
N ASN A 133 -2.80 6.42 -16.34
CA ASN A 133 -3.82 6.63 -17.37
C ASN A 133 -3.70 5.65 -18.55
N ALA A 134 -2.50 5.13 -18.82
CA ALA A 134 -2.27 4.13 -19.87
C ALA A 134 -2.64 2.69 -19.47
N GLY A 135 -3.45 2.52 -18.41
CA GLY A 135 -3.96 1.22 -17.95
C GLY A 135 -3.59 0.86 -16.52
N GLY A 136 -2.72 1.63 -15.85
CA GLY A 136 -2.36 1.40 -14.46
C GLY A 136 -3.56 1.50 -13.51
N ASN A 137 -4.49 2.42 -13.76
CA ASN A 137 -5.76 2.53 -13.04
C ASN A 137 -6.63 1.28 -13.18
N THR A 138 -6.78 0.77 -14.40
CA THR A 138 -7.55 -0.45 -14.67
C THR A 138 -6.90 -1.67 -13.99
N ASP A 139 -5.57 -1.78 -14.04
CA ASP A 139 -4.82 -2.83 -13.37
C ASP A 139 -4.98 -2.75 -11.85
N LEU A 140 -4.89 -1.54 -11.26
CA LEU A 140 -5.12 -1.33 -9.83
C LEU A 140 -6.51 -1.84 -9.41
N ILE A 141 -7.57 -1.43 -10.12
CA ILE A 141 -8.94 -1.84 -9.83
C ILE A 141 -9.10 -3.36 -9.98
N LYS A 142 -8.53 -3.97 -11.00
CA LYS A 142 -8.55 -5.43 -11.18
C LYS A 142 -7.93 -6.16 -9.98
N ARG A 143 -6.78 -5.68 -9.49
CA ARG A 143 -6.10 -6.25 -8.32
C ARG A 143 -6.91 -6.04 -7.03
N LEU A 144 -7.48 -4.86 -6.83
CA LEU A 144 -8.34 -4.57 -5.68
C LEU A 144 -9.61 -5.43 -5.69
N ASN A 145 -10.24 -5.61 -6.83
CA ASN A 145 -11.41 -6.50 -6.95
C ASN A 145 -11.05 -7.96 -6.63
N ALA A 146 -9.89 -8.44 -7.09
CA ALA A 146 -9.41 -9.78 -6.77
C ALA A 146 -9.09 -9.97 -5.27
N LEU A 147 -8.60 -8.92 -4.60
CA LEU A 147 -8.37 -8.89 -3.16
C LEU A 147 -9.67 -8.83 -2.35
N ASN A 148 -10.72 -8.22 -2.90
CA ASN A 148 -11.98 -7.96 -2.22
C ASN A 148 -11.79 -7.40 -0.79
N PRO A 149 -11.17 -6.21 -0.66
CA PRO A 149 -10.73 -5.68 0.63
C PRO A 149 -11.90 -5.28 1.53
N ILE A 150 -11.76 -5.51 2.84
CA ILE A 150 -12.66 -4.97 3.85
C ILE A 150 -12.43 -3.47 4.07
N ALA A 151 -11.22 -3.01 3.84
CA ALA A 151 -10.84 -1.60 3.93
C ALA A 151 -9.68 -1.26 2.97
N VAL A 152 -9.69 -0.02 2.46
CA VAL A 152 -8.64 0.50 1.58
C VAL A 152 -8.10 1.81 2.15
N ILE A 153 -6.78 1.90 2.33
CA ILE A 153 -6.09 3.10 2.82
C ILE A 153 -5.19 3.65 1.71
N ASN A 154 -5.51 4.83 1.18
CA ASN A 154 -4.67 5.50 0.18
C ASN A 154 -3.57 6.32 0.85
N LEU A 155 -2.32 5.87 0.73
CA LEU A 155 -1.12 6.56 1.21
C LEU A 155 -0.28 7.18 0.09
N CYS A 156 -0.80 7.34 -1.11
CA CYS A 156 -0.10 8.02 -2.20
C CYS A 156 0.30 9.45 -1.82
N THR A 157 1.30 10.00 -2.48
CA THR A 157 1.71 11.40 -2.28
C THR A 157 0.57 12.35 -2.64
N ALA A 158 0.56 13.54 -2.01
CA ALA A 158 -0.54 14.50 -2.13
C ALA A 158 -0.88 14.87 -3.58
N SER A 159 0.16 14.99 -4.46
CA SER A 159 -0.01 15.34 -5.87
C SER A 159 -0.70 14.26 -6.72
N LEU A 160 -0.69 13.01 -6.27
CA LEU A 160 -1.23 11.84 -7.00
C LEU A 160 -2.45 11.22 -6.30
N LYS A 161 -2.65 11.58 -5.04
CA LYS A 161 -3.68 11.01 -4.18
C LYS A 161 -5.06 11.13 -4.80
N LYS A 162 -5.42 12.31 -5.31
CA LYS A 162 -6.73 12.58 -5.91
C LYS A 162 -7.04 11.65 -7.09
N ASP A 163 -6.03 11.38 -7.92
CA ASP A 163 -6.21 10.51 -9.09
C ASP A 163 -6.53 9.07 -8.66
N VAL A 164 -5.87 8.59 -7.59
CA VAL A 164 -6.16 7.27 -7.00
C VAL A 164 -7.52 7.27 -6.29
N ASP A 165 -7.83 8.30 -5.50
CA ASP A 165 -9.10 8.43 -4.76
C ASP A 165 -10.31 8.33 -5.70
N GLN A 166 -10.23 8.96 -6.87
CA GLN A 166 -11.30 8.91 -7.88
C GLN A 166 -11.58 7.47 -8.38
N GLN A 167 -10.56 6.62 -8.38
CA GLN A 167 -10.71 5.22 -8.81
C GLN A 167 -11.24 4.30 -7.70
N ILE A 168 -10.95 4.62 -6.44
CA ILE A 168 -11.23 3.71 -5.31
C ILE A 168 -12.39 4.17 -4.41
N CYS A 169 -12.98 5.32 -4.68
CA CYS A 169 -14.07 5.88 -3.86
C CYS A 169 -15.34 5.01 -3.78
N HIS A 170 -15.48 4.03 -4.66
CA HIS A 170 -16.60 3.07 -4.64
C HIS A 170 -16.39 1.90 -3.67
N PHE A 171 -15.18 1.70 -3.14
CA PHE A 171 -14.94 0.69 -2.10
C PHE A 171 -15.54 1.17 -0.77
N SER A 172 -16.28 0.30 -0.08
CA SER A 172 -17.15 0.66 1.04
C SER A 172 -16.42 1.33 2.21
N ASN A 173 -15.19 0.92 2.48
CA ASN A 173 -14.40 1.40 3.62
C ASN A 173 -13.08 2.01 3.13
N TYR A 174 -13.21 3.04 2.31
CA TYR A 174 -12.08 3.78 1.81
C TYR A 174 -11.71 4.95 2.73
N THR A 175 -10.44 5.16 2.97
CA THR A 175 -9.90 6.29 3.71
C THR A 175 -8.56 6.76 3.14
N CYS A 176 -8.21 8.02 3.41
CA CYS A 176 -6.94 8.60 3.04
C CYS A 176 -6.02 8.78 4.24
N GLY A 177 -4.74 8.49 4.06
CA GLY A 177 -3.69 8.80 5.01
C GLY A 177 -2.59 9.68 4.41
N TYR A 178 -1.59 10.02 5.21
CA TYR A 178 -0.40 10.71 4.72
C TYR A 178 0.63 9.72 4.20
N HIS A 179 1.28 10.07 3.07
CA HIS A 179 2.37 9.26 2.55
C HIS A 179 3.48 9.07 3.60
N PRO A 180 4.02 7.85 3.79
CA PRO A 180 5.00 7.55 4.84
C PRO A 180 6.27 8.39 4.80
N ALA A 181 6.68 8.88 3.62
CA ALA A 181 7.83 9.78 3.49
C ALA A 181 7.53 11.22 3.92
N SER A 182 6.26 11.61 4.13
CA SER A 182 5.91 12.96 4.53
C SER A 182 6.30 13.26 5.98
N TRP A 183 6.55 14.55 6.28
CA TRP A 183 6.86 14.99 7.64
C TRP A 183 5.67 14.80 8.61
N HIS A 184 4.44 14.67 8.10
CA HIS A 184 3.23 14.49 8.88
C HIS A 184 3.24 13.19 9.71
N TRP A 185 4.00 12.19 9.30
CA TRP A 185 4.19 10.98 10.10
C TRP A 185 4.90 11.24 11.44
N ARG A 186 5.54 12.39 11.61
CA ARG A 186 6.06 12.84 12.90
C ARG A 186 4.95 13.14 13.91
N LYS A 187 3.73 13.43 13.46
CA LYS A 187 2.56 13.66 14.34
C LYS A 187 2.13 12.38 15.06
N TYR A 188 2.33 11.22 14.46
CA TYR A 188 2.07 9.94 15.11
C TYR A 188 3.03 9.64 16.29
N ARG A 189 4.12 10.41 16.46
CA ARG A 189 5.02 10.29 17.62
C ARG A 189 4.43 10.85 18.91
N LYS A 190 3.38 11.63 18.87
CA LYS A 190 2.87 12.39 20.03
C LYS A 190 1.69 11.71 20.75
N ILE A 191 1.33 10.48 20.37
CA ILE A 191 0.23 9.72 20.98
C ILE A 191 0.80 8.61 21.88
N GLN A 192 1.96 8.86 22.48
CA GLN A 192 2.48 8.05 23.60
C GLN A 192 2.36 8.85 24.89
#